data_a9cd01a70ab1f34f8370c0ce3ec9bf75
#
_entry.id   a9cd01a70ab1f34f8370c0ce3ec9bf75
#
_cell.length_a   1.000
_cell.length_b   1.000
_cell.length_c   1.000
_cell.angle_alpha   90.00
_cell.angle_beta   90.00
_cell.angle_gamma   90.00
#
_symmetry.space_group_name_H-M   'P 1'
#
loop_
_entity.id
_entity.type
_entity.pdbx_description
1 polymer ?
#
loop_
_entity_poly.entity_id
_entity_poly.type
_entity_poly.pdbx_seq_one_letter_code
_entity_poly.pdbx_strand_id
1 'polypeptide(L)'
;TLSTKTSGYIGFDCTSDSLHVGSLLPLMILKHFQSFGHTPIVLLGGGTTLIGDPSGKDETRKILSAEKINSNKKKLKKVFEKFLSFDSSKENAALLVDNYDWLSNLNLINFLRDIGSKFSVNKMLSLESIKQRLKREQNLSFLEFNYSILQAFDFFELFKKYNCKIQFGGSDQWGNIVSGIDLIKKIKNTEQIFGLTSPLITTSNGKKMGKTADGAIWLSKDKC
;
A
#
# COMPACT_ATOMS: atom_id res chain seq x y z
N THR A 1 -13.90 -14.77 11.28
CA THR A 1 -13.64 -14.05 12.55
C THR A 1 -12.19 -14.28 12.94
N LEU A 2 -11.47 -13.20 13.27
CA LEU A 2 -10.09 -13.26 13.75
C LEU A 2 -10.11 -13.66 15.24
N SER A 3 -10.24 -14.94 15.51
CA SER A 3 -10.24 -15.50 16.88
C SER A 3 -8.83 -15.60 17.48
N THR A 4 -7.80 -15.47 16.65
CA THR A 4 -6.40 -15.53 17.05
C THR A 4 -5.66 -14.25 16.67
N LYS A 5 -4.65 -13.87 17.47
CA LYS A 5 -3.77 -12.75 17.17
C LYS A 5 -3.16 -12.94 15.77
N THR A 6 -3.26 -11.91 14.95
CA THR A 6 -2.71 -11.91 13.58
C THR A 6 -2.09 -10.58 13.24
N SER A 7 -1.32 -10.53 12.16
CA SER A 7 -0.76 -9.30 11.60
C SER A 7 -1.48 -8.90 10.32
N GLY A 8 -1.69 -7.59 10.16
CA GLY A 8 -2.29 -7.02 8.98
C GLY A 8 -1.65 -5.68 8.63
N TYR A 9 -1.62 -5.31 7.35
CA TYR A 9 -0.90 -4.13 6.91
C TYR A 9 -1.69 -3.20 6.00
N ILE A 10 -1.25 -1.95 5.98
CA ILE A 10 -1.60 -0.97 4.95
C ILE A 10 -0.30 -0.33 4.44
N GLY A 11 -0.19 -0.18 3.11
CA GLY A 11 0.89 0.54 2.46
C GLY A 11 0.58 2.03 2.30
N PHE A 12 1.59 2.86 2.53
CA PHE A 12 1.53 4.30 2.37
C PHE A 12 2.73 4.79 1.56
N ASP A 13 2.49 5.24 0.33
CA ASP A 13 3.52 5.87 -0.48
C ASP A 13 3.99 7.19 0.12
N CYS A 14 5.30 7.41 0.10
CA CYS A 14 5.97 8.55 0.73
C CYS A 14 5.98 9.79 -0.18
N THR A 15 4.90 10.04 -0.92
CA THR A 15 4.77 11.14 -1.89
C THR A 15 4.60 12.51 -1.25
N SER A 16 4.39 12.60 0.06
CA SER A 16 4.26 13.83 0.84
C SER A 16 4.80 13.63 2.24
N ASP A 17 5.07 14.73 2.90
CA ASP A 17 5.55 14.77 4.28
C ASP A 17 4.43 14.75 5.33
N SER A 18 3.17 14.66 4.89
CA SER A 18 1.99 14.42 5.74
C SER A 18 0.98 13.55 5.01
N LEU A 19 0.04 13.00 5.76
CA LEU A 19 -1.14 12.32 5.24
C LEU A 19 -2.31 13.32 5.18
N HIS A 20 -3.16 13.13 4.19
CA HIS A 20 -4.42 13.88 4.06
C HIS A 20 -5.59 13.10 4.70
N VAL A 21 -6.74 13.77 4.85
CA VAL A 21 -7.93 13.20 5.49
C VAL A 21 -8.39 11.88 4.84
N GLY A 22 -8.18 11.70 3.53
CA GLY A 22 -8.45 10.42 2.86
C GLY A 22 -7.66 9.22 3.41
N SER A 23 -6.54 9.47 4.09
CA SER A 23 -5.74 8.45 4.77
C SER A 23 -6.19 8.19 6.22
N LEU A 24 -7.13 9.00 6.74
CA LEU A 24 -7.58 8.85 8.11
C LEU A 24 -8.33 7.53 8.33
N LEU A 25 -9.21 7.16 7.39
CA LEU A 25 -9.94 5.89 7.50
C LEU A 25 -9.01 4.67 7.51
N PRO A 26 -8.01 4.53 6.61
CA PRO A 26 -6.98 3.50 6.71
C PRO A 26 -6.25 3.48 8.06
N LEU A 27 -5.89 4.65 8.60
CA LEU A 27 -5.26 4.74 9.93
C LEU A 27 -6.17 4.27 11.05
N MET A 28 -7.46 4.64 11.00
CA MET A 28 -8.43 4.20 11.98
C MET A 28 -8.67 2.69 11.93
N ILE A 29 -8.65 2.07 10.73
CA ILE A 29 -8.70 0.61 10.58
C ILE A 29 -7.52 -0.04 11.32
N LEU A 30 -6.29 0.44 11.10
CA LEU A 30 -5.12 -0.09 11.80
C LEU A 30 -5.19 0.15 13.33
N LYS A 31 -5.70 1.32 13.75
CA LYS A 31 -5.90 1.63 15.17
C LYS A 31 -6.89 0.67 15.84
N HIS A 32 -8.04 0.43 15.21
CA HIS A 32 -9.02 -0.54 15.70
C HIS A 32 -8.42 -1.95 15.69
N PHE A 33 -7.74 -2.34 14.62
CA PHE A 33 -7.06 -3.63 14.55
C PHE A 33 -6.09 -3.83 15.71
N GLN A 34 -5.31 -2.80 16.08
CA GLN A 34 -4.44 -2.81 17.26
C GLN A 34 -5.24 -2.89 18.56
N SER A 35 -6.33 -2.13 18.71
CA SER A 35 -7.14 -2.13 19.93
C SER A 35 -7.83 -3.48 20.22
N PHE A 36 -8.02 -4.31 19.18
CA PHE A 36 -8.51 -5.68 19.31
C PHE A 36 -7.39 -6.73 19.47
N GLY A 37 -6.17 -6.30 19.83
CA GLY A 37 -5.06 -7.20 20.17
C GLY A 37 -4.25 -7.71 18.99
N HIS A 38 -4.53 -7.26 17.76
CA HIS A 38 -3.79 -7.64 16.56
C HIS A 38 -2.58 -6.73 16.31
N THR A 39 -1.63 -7.18 15.51
CA THR A 39 -0.42 -6.42 15.20
C THR A 39 -0.57 -5.67 13.87
N PRO A 40 -0.74 -4.34 13.88
CA PRO A 40 -0.77 -3.55 12.66
C PRO A 40 0.64 -3.36 12.12
N ILE A 41 0.78 -3.45 10.80
CA ILE A 41 2.00 -3.12 10.07
C ILE A 41 1.72 -1.89 9.19
N VAL A 42 2.49 -0.84 9.40
CA VAL A 42 2.53 0.31 8.50
C VAL A 42 3.67 0.07 7.53
N LEU A 43 3.35 -0.17 6.26
CA LEU A 43 4.35 -0.30 5.21
C LEU A 43 4.59 1.06 4.55
N LEU A 44 5.79 1.58 4.70
CA LEU A 44 6.25 2.74 3.93
C LEU A 44 6.62 2.30 2.52
N GLY A 45 6.03 2.94 1.54
CA GLY A 45 6.35 2.73 0.13
C GLY A 45 7.61 3.46 -0.31
N GLY A 46 8.74 3.26 0.38
CA GLY A 46 10.01 3.92 0.01
C GLY A 46 10.48 3.54 -1.39
N GLY A 47 10.38 2.26 -1.74
CA GLY A 47 10.69 1.75 -3.08
C GLY A 47 9.58 2.05 -4.09
N THR A 48 8.33 1.79 -3.74
CA THR A 48 7.19 2.01 -4.65
C THR A 48 6.92 3.50 -4.94
N THR A 49 7.31 4.42 -4.05
CA THR A 49 7.23 5.86 -4.32
C THR A 49 8.15 6.29 -5.47
N LEU A 50 9.27 5.60 -5.68
CA LEU A 50 10.15 5.85 -6.84
C LEU A 50 9.49 5.48 -8.17
N ILE A 51 8.47 4.63 -8.13
CA ILE A 51 7.76 4.10 -9.29
C ILE A 51 6.44 4.86 -9.51
N GLY A 52 5.62 4.96 -8.49
CA GLY A 52 4.32 5.63 -8.48
C GLY A 52 3.14 4.68 -8.80
N ASP A 53 2.17 4.64 -7.89
CA ASP A 53 0.93 3.87 -8.06
C ASP A 53 0.04 4.50 -9.14
N PRO A 54 -0.33 3.77 -10.22
CA PRO A 54 -1.23 4.28 -11.26
C PRO A 54 -2.69 4.31 -10.83
N SER A 55 -3.06 3.68 -9.69
CA SER A 55 -4.45 3.54 -9.27
C SER A 55 -5.11 4.89 -8.96
N GLY A 56 -6.25 5.14 -9.61
CA GLY A 56 -7.08 6.33 -9.36
C GLY A 56 -6.48 7.65 -9.79
N LYS A 57 -5.53 7.67 -10.74
CA LYS A 57 -4.93 8.89 -11.31
C LYS A 57 -4.78 8.80 -12.82
N ASP A 58 -4.99 9.93 -13.47
CA ASP A 58 -4.92 10.07 -14.92
C ASP A 58 -3.55 10.60 -15.41
N GLU A 59 -2.70 11.13 -14.51
CA GLU A 59 -1.40 11.72 -14.85
C GLU A 59 -0.22 10.91 -14.33
N THR A 60 0.87 10.91 -15.08
CA THR A 60 2.16 10.33 -14.65
C THR A 60 2.70 11.09 -13.44
N ARG A 61 3.07 10.38 -12.37
CA ARG A 61 3.57 11.02 -11.16
C ARG A 61 4.95 11.63 -11.37
N LYS A 62 5.19 12.79 -10.76
CA LYS A 62 6.54 13.37 -10.65
C LYS A 62 7.41 12.43 -9.82
N ILE A 63 8.56 12.07 -10.38
CA ILE A 63 9.58 11.27 -9.68
C ILE A 63 10.18 12.15 -8.57
N LEU A 64 10.17 11.64 -7.34
CA LEU A 64 10.79 12.30 -6.20
C LEU A 64 12.23 11.82 -6.03
N SER A 65 13.11 12.70 -5.51
CA SER A 65 14.45 12.28 -5.15
C SER A 65 14.47 11.40 -3.89
N ALA A 66 15.50 10.57 -3.74
CA ALA A 66 15.66 9.70 -2.56
C ALA A 66 15.70 10.50 -1.25
N GLU A 67 16.36 11.69 -1.25
CA GLU A 67 16.44 12.58 -0.10
C GLU A 67 15.05 13.08 0.30
N LYS A 68 14.20 13.46 -0.70
CA LYS A 68 12.85 13.91 -0.45
C LYS A 68 11.99 12.79 0.13
N ILE A 69 12.11 11.57 -0.42
CA ILE A 69 11.40 10.39 0.10
C ILE A 69 11.82 10.11 1.54
N ASN A 70 13.13 10.14 1.85
CA ASN A 70 13.64 9.92 3.21
C ASN A 70 13.17 11.00 4.20
N SER A 71 13.13 12.26 3.77
CA SER A 71 12.55 13.34 4.56
C SER A 71 11.07 13.11 4.85
N ASN A 72 10.30 12.70 3.83
CA ASN A 72 8.87 12.41 3.96
C ASN A 72 8.64 11.23 4.93
N LYS A 73 9.40 10.13 4.83
CA LYS A 73 9.31 8.98 5.74
C LYS A 73 9.42 9.38 7.21
N LYS A 74 10.41 10.23 7.54
CA LYS A 74 10.61 10.71 8.92
C LYS A 74 9.41 11.50 9.44
N LYS A 75 8.78 12.32 8.60
CA LYS A 75 7.60 13.10 9.00
C LYS A 75 6.36 12.22 9.08
N LEU A 76 6.17 11.29 8.15
CA LEU A 76 5.06 10.32 8.17
C LEU A 76 5.08 9.46 9.43
N LYS A 77 6.26 9.02 9.89
CA LYS A 77 6.40 8.29 11.15
C LYS A 77 5.75 9.04 12.32
N LYS A 78 6.00 10.34 12.44
CA LYS A 78 5.39 11.19 13.49
C LYS A 78 3.87 11.28 13.37
N VAL A 79 3.32 11.15 12.17
CA VAL A 79 1.85 11.09 11.98
C VAL A 79 1.33 9.75 12.48
N PHE A 80 1.96 8.62 12.12
CA PHE A 80 1.53 7.29 12.56
C PHE A 80 1.57 7.14 14.08
N GLU A 81 2.59 7.69 14.75
CA GLU A 81 2.75 7.68 16.22
C GLU A 81 1.60 8.37 16.98
N LYS A 82 0.81 9.23 16.32
CA LYS A 82 -0.40 9.84 16.90
C LYS A 82 -1.58 8.85 16.98
N PHE A 83 -1.59 7.81 16.16
CA PHE A 83 -2.71 6.89 16.02
C PHE A 83 -2.40 5.49 16.57
N LEU A 84 -1.16 5.05 16.44
CA LEU A 84 -0.71 3.68 16.73
C LEU A 84 0.34 3.69 17.83
N SER A 85 0.33 2.65 18.66
CA SER A 85 1.38 2.41 19.65
C SER A 85 2.49 1.55 19.03
N PHE A 86 3.69 2.11 18.99
CA PHE A 86 4.92 1.42 18.58
C PHE A 86 5.76 0.96 19.78
N ASP A 87 5.16 0.94 20.98
CA ASP A 87 5.81 0.53 22.21
C ASP A 87 6.11 -0.97 22.17
N SER A 88 7.40 -1.30 22.01
CA SER A 88 7.87 -2.68 21.90
C SER A 88 7.63 -3.56 23.15
N SER A 89 7.26 -2.96 24.28
CA SER A 89 6.86 -3.71 25.47
C SER A 89 5.49 -4.36 25.31
N LYS A 90 4.69 -3.93 24.34
CA LYS A 90 3.36 -4.49 24.05
C LYS A 90 3.47 -5.60 23.00
N GLU A 91 2.81 -6.70 23.25
CA GLU A 91 2.79 -7.83 22.32
C GLU A 91 2.25 -7.50 20.93
N ASN A 92 1.35 -6.51 20.83
CA ASN A 92 0.73 -6.05 19.59
C ASN A 92 1.21 -4.66 19.17
N ALA A 93 2.47 -4.32 19.53
CA ALA A 93 3.10 -3.09 19.05
C ALA A 93 3.01 -3.00 17.53
N ALA A 94 2.70 -1.81 17.02
CA ALA A 94 2.70 -1.56 15.59
C ALA A 94 4.13 -1.70 15.03
N LEU A 95 4.24 -2.21 13.81
CA LEU A 95 5.50 -2.28 13.07
C LEU A 95 5.52 -1.21 11.98
N LEU A 96 6.66 -0.54 11.86
CA LEU A 96 6.93 0.39 10.76
C LEU A 96 8.00 -0.24 9.88
N VAL A 97 7.66 -0.54 8.64
CA VAL A 97 8.51 -1.29 7.69
C VAL A 97 8.60 -0.50 6.38
N ASP A 98 9.72 -0.57 5.70
CA ASP A 98 9.95 0.11 4.41
C ASP A 98 10.18 -0.92 3.31
N ASN A 99 9.41 -0.86 2.23
CA ASN A 99 9.57 -1.79 1.11
C ASN A 99 10.85 -1.55 0.30
N TYR A 100 11.51 -0.41 0.48
CA TYR A 100 12.83 -0.18 -0.09
C TYR A 100 13.85 -1.22 0.35
N ASP A 101 13.73 -1.75 1.59
CA ASP A 101 14.65 -2.72 2.17
C ASP A 101 14.76 -4.03 1.37
N TRP A 102 13.70 -4.43 0.67
CA TRP A 102 13.73 -5.61 -0.20
C TRP A 102 13.66 -5.28 -1.69
N LEU A 103 12.95 -4.23 -2.09
CA LEU A 103 12.81 -3.89 -3.50
C LEU A 103 14.14 -3.39 -4.12
N SER A 104 14.96 -2.66 -3.36
CA SER A 104 16.26 -2.16 -3.84
C SER A 104 17.31 -3.25 -4.08
N ASN A 105 17.14 -4.41 -3.46
CA ASN A 105 18.09 -5.53 -3.53
C ASN A 105 17.64 -6.66 -4.46
N LEU A 106 16.58 -6.44 -5.25
CA LEU A 106 16.07 -7.47 -6.16
C LEU A 106 17.03 -7.68 -7.34
N ASN A 107 17.41 -8.95 -7.55
CA ASN A 107 18.00 -9.35 -8.82
C ASN A 107 16.88 -9.48 -9.85
N LEU A 108 16.95 -8.70 -10.93
CA LEU A 108 15.90 -8.63 -11.95
C LEU A 108 15.55 -10.01 -12.55
N ILE A 109 16.56 -10.79 -12.91
CA ILE A 109 16.33 -12.09 -13.57
C ILE A 109 15.65 -13.07 -12.61
N ASN A 110 16.12 -13.14 -11.37
CA ASN A 110 15.50 -14.01 -10.35
C ASN A 110 14.08 -13.55 -10.04
N PHE A 111 13.85 -12.25 -9.93
CA PHE A 111 12.51 -11.70 -9.68
C PHE A 111 11.54 -12.03 -10.82
N LEU A 112 11.94 -11.85 -12.07
CA LEU A 112 11.09 -12.19 -13.22
C LEU A 112 10.80 -13.69 -13.29
N ARG A 113 11.80 -14.55 -13.02
CA ARG A 113 11.65 -16.00 -13.04
C ARG A 113 10.74 -16.49 -11.90
N ASP A 114 10.97 -16.06 -10.67
CA ASP A 114 10.37 -16.66 -9.49
C ASP A 114 9.02 -16.00 -9.14
N ILE A 115 8.89 -14.69 -9.37
CA ILE A 115 7.70 -13.90 -9.07
C ILE A 115 6.93 -13.54 -10.33
N GLY A 116 7.60 -12.96 -11.34
CA GLY A 116 6.97 -12.53 -12.59
C GLY A 116 6.24 -13.66 -13.30
N SER A 117 6.80 -14.90 -13.29
CA SER A 117 6.17 -16.09 -13.86
C SER A 117 4.82 -16.47 -13.22
N LYS A 118 4.49 -15.94 -12.04
CA LYS A 118 3.21 -16.19 -11.36
C LYS A 118 2.08 -15.26 -11.84
N PHE A 119 2.42 -14.22 -12.62
CA PHE A 119 1.47 -13.24 -13.14
C PHE A 119 1.14 -13.51 -14.60
N SER A 120 -0.14 -13.39 -14.93
CA SER A 120 -0.60 -13.42 -16.32
C SER A 120 -0.82 -11.99 -16.80
N VAL A 121 -0.20 -11.62 -17.93
CA VAL A 121 -0.40 -10.31 -18.55
C VAL A 121 -1.89 -10.07 -18.87
N ASN A 122 -2.61 -11.08 -19.38
CA ASN A 122 -4.04 -10.98 -19.66
C ASN A 122 -4.85 -10.63 -18.40
N LYS A 123 -4.51 -11.24 -17.24
CA LYS A 123 -5.14 -10.93 -15.96
C LYS A 123 -4.77 -9.51 -15.50
N MET A 124 -3.52 -9.08 -15.67
CA MET A 124 -3.09 -7.72 -15.33
C MET A 124 -3.80 -6.67 -16.18
N LEU A 125 -3.96 -6.92 -17.49
CA LEU A 125 -4.72 -6.04 -18.40
C LEU A 125 -6.22 -5.94 -18.02
N SER A 126 -6.78 -6.94 -17.34
CA SER A 126 -8.16 -6.93 -16.87
C SER A 126 -8.38 -6.18 -15.56
N LEU A 127 -7.31 -5.77 -14.86
CA LEU A 127 -7.43 -4.93 -13.66
C LEU A 127 -8.13 -3.61 -13.99
N GLU A 128 -9.08 -3.20 -13.18
CA GLU A 128 -9.95 -2.05 -13.49
C GLU A 128 -9.16 -0.76 -13.72
N SER A 129 -8.13 -0.48 -12.92
CA SER A 129 -7.24 0.68 -13.09
C SER A 129 -6.52 0.69 -14.45
N ILE A 130 -6.03 -0.47 -14.88
CA ILE A 130 -5.33 -0.63 -16.18
C ILE A 130 -6.35 -0.55 -17.33
N LYS A 131 -7.46 -1.27 -17.22
CA LYS A 131 -8.53 -1.30 -18.22
C LYS A 131 -9.09 0.09 -18.51
N GLN A 132 -9.33 0.90 -17.47
CA GLN A 132 -9.80 2.27 -17.62
C GLN A 132 -8.77 3.17 -18.34
N ARG A 133 -7.48 3.04 -18.02
CA ARG A 133 -6.40 3.77 -18.70
C ARG A 133 -6.33 3.44 -20.18
N LEU A 134 -6.35 2.13 -20.51
CA LEU A 134 -6.34 1.67 -21.90
C LEU A 134 -7.58 2.14 -22.66
N LYS A 135 -8.78 2.07 -22.04
CA LYS A 135 -10.04 2.53 -22.65
C LYS A 135 -10.05 4.04 -22.94
N ARG A 136 -9.34 4.83 -22.14
CA ARG A 136 -9.19 6.28 -22.32
C ARG A 136 -8.02 6.65 -23.22
N GLU A 137 -7.33 5.68 -23.82
CA GLU A 137 -6.12 5.86 -24.64
C GLU A 137 -5.01 6.64 -23.91
N GLN A 138 -5.00 6.59 -22.58
CA GLN A 138 -3.99 7.23 -21.77
C GLN A 138 -2.71 6.39 -21.72
N ASN A 139 -1.58 7.05 -21.81
CA ASN A 139 -0.28 6.38 -21.72
C ASN A 139 -0.15 5.62 -20.38
N LEU A 140 0.22 4.35 -20.47
CA LEU A 140 0.54 3.49 -19.34
C LEU A 140 1.99 3.02 -19.52
N SER A 141 2.89 3.55 -18.71
CA SER A 141 4.28 3.13 -18.75
C SER A 141 4.45 1.68 -18.26
N PHE A 142 5.50 1.01 -18.74
CA PHE A 142 5.87 -0.32 -18.23
C PHE A 142 6.11 -0.31 -16.73
N LEU A 143 6.66 0.79 -16.21
CA LEU A 143 6.88 1.01 -14.79
C LEU A 143 5.56 0.96 -13.99
N GLU A 144 4.56 1.74 -14.39
CA GLU A 144 3.24 1.78 -13.77
C GLU A 144 2.50 0.44 -13.91
N PHE A 145 2.64 -0.22 -15.08
CA PHE A 145 2.03 -1.53 -15.30
C PHE A 145 2.54 -2.59 -14.32
N ASN A 146 3.81 -2.55 -13.96
CA ASN A 146 4.41 -3.49 -13.02
C ASN A 146 4.15 -3.16 -11.55
N TYR A 147 3.54 -2.01 -11.22
CA TYR A 147 3.30 -1.61 -9.83
C TYR A 147 2.52 -2.68 -9.04
N SER A 148 1.50 -3.28 -9.64
CA SER A 148 0.69 -4.32 -8.99
C SER A 148 1.52 -5.56 -8.61
N ILE A 149 2.56 -5.89 -9.37
CA ILE A 149 3.48 -7.02 -9.07
C ILE A 149 4.33 -6.66 -7.84
N LEU A 150 4.82 -5.43 -7.76
CA LEU A 150 5.65 -4.97 -6.64
C LEU A 150 4.84 -4.92 -5.33
N GLN A 151 3.61 -4.40 -5.38
CA GLN A 151 2.72 -4.41 -4.21
C GLN A 151 2.33 -5.84 -3.79
N ALA A 152 2.13 -6.74 -4.74
CA ALA A 152 1.90 -8.16 -4.44
C ALA A 152 3.13 -8.81 -3.79
N PHE A 153 4.32 -8.44 -4.24
CA PHE A 153 5.58 -8.90 -3.65
C PHE A 153 5.79 -8.33 -2.24
N ASP A 154 5.39 -7.09 -1.99
CA ASP A 154 5.38 -6.50 -0.64
C ASP A 154 4.55 -7.36 0.32
N PHE A 155 3.34 -7.77 -0.09
CA PHE A 155 2.50 -8.64 0.75
C PHE A 155 3.18 -10.00 1.01
N PHE A 156 3.81 -10.58 0.00
CA PHE A 156 4.55 -11.83 0.13
C PHE A 156 5.74 -11.70 1.09
N GLU A 157 6.52 -10.62 1.02
CA GLU A 157 7.64 -10.37 1.95
C GLU A 157 7.14 -10.13 3.39
N LEU A 158 6.05 -9.39 3.56
CA LEU A 158 5.42 -9.20 4.87
C LEU A 158 4.85 -10.51 5.44
N PHE A 159 4.27 -11.35 4.59
CA PHE A 159 3.84 -12.69 5.00
C PHE A 159 5.02 -13.53 5.48
N LYS A 160 6.13 -13.56 4.73
CA LYS A 160 7.34 -14.33 5.09
C LYS A 160 7.99 -13.85 6.39
N LYS A 161 8.14 -12.53 6.54
CA LYS A 161 8.93 -11.94 7.63
C LYS A 161 8.14 -11.73 8.91
N TYR A 162 6.84 -11.43 8.79
CA TYR A 162 6.00 -11.01 9.93
C TYR A 162 4.72 -11.83 10.07
N ASN A 163 4.58 -12.93 9.33
CA ASN A 163 3.35 -13.73 9.28
C ASN A 163 2.10 -12.87 9.03
N CYS A 164 2.25 -11.85 8.16
CA CYS A 164 1.18 -10.92 7.83
C CYS A 164 0.14 -11.62 6.96
N LYS A 165 -1.08 -11.75 7.44
CA LYS A 165 -2.15 -12.49 6.76
C LYS A 165 -3.21 -11.62 6.13
N ILE A 166 -3.23 -10.31 6.43
CA ILE A 166 -4.29 -9.42 5.97
C ILE A 166 -3.69 -8.19 5.32
N GLN A 167 -4.15 -7.87 4.11
CA GLN A 167 -3.93 -6.57 3.50
C GLN A 167 -5.21 -5.75 3.56
N PHE A 168 -5.12 -4.53 4.10
CA PHE A 168 -6.20 -3.55 4.09
C PHE A 168 -5.93 -2.48 3.03
N GLY A 169 -7.00 -1.87 2.51
CA GLY A 169 -6.88 -0.76 1.57
C GLY A 169 -8.20 -0.06 1.28
N GLY A 170 -8.17 0.96 0.46
CA GLY A 170 -9.38 1.52 -0.15
C GLY A 170 -9.91 0.61 -1.26
N SER A 171 -11.17 0.79 -1.65
CA SER A 171 -11.78 0.00 -2.74
C SER A 171 -11.04 0.12 -4.07
N ASP A 172 -10.31 1.21 -4.30
CA ASP A 172 -9.44 1.41 -5.47
C ASP A 172 -8.20 0.48 -5.46
N GLN A 173 -7.84 -0.09 -4.32
CA GLN A 173 -6.71 -1.01 -4.16
C GLN A 173 -7.09 -2.49 -4.33
N TRP A 174 -8.36 -2.82 -4.57
CA TRP A 174 -8.83 -4.20 -4.61
C TRP A 174 -8.04 -5.09 -5.56
N GLY A 175 -7.78 -4.61 -6.78
CA GLY A 175 -7.01 -5.36 -7.78
C GLY A 175 -5.58 -5.70 -7.32
N ASN A 176 -4.90 -4.75 -6.69
CA ASN A 176 -3.56 -4.95 -6.16
C ASN A 176 -3.57 -5.93 -4.97
N ILE A 177 -4.57 -5.82 -4.08
CA ILE A 177 -4.76 -6.71 -2.92
C ILE A 177 -4.97 -8.16 -3.39
N VAL A 178 -5.86 -8.38 -4.35
CA VAL A 178 -6.12 -9.72 -4.92
C VAL A 178 -4.87 -10.29 -5.58
N SER A 179 -4.09 -9.46 -6.26
CA SER A 179 -2.81 -9.88 -6.87
C SER A 179 -1.82 -10.41 -5.83
N GLY A 180 -1.75 -9.77 -4.65
CA GLY A 180 -0.91 -10.23 -3.53
C GLY A 180 -1.40 -11.54 -2.92
N ILE A 181 -2.71 -11.66 -2.70
CA ILE A 181 -3.34 -12.91 -2.22
C ILE A 181 -3.05 -14.06 -3.17
N ASP A 182 -3.27 -13.87 -4.47
CA ASP A 182 -3.01 -14.88 -5.50
C ASP A 182 -1.55 -15.29 -5.55
N LEU A 183 -0.62 -14.34 -5.41
CA LEU A 183 0.81 -14.63 -5.40
C LEU A 183 1.17 -15.55 -4.23
N ILE A 184 0.74 -15.20 -3.01
CA ILE A 184 1.03 -15.98 -1.81
C ILE A 184 0.42 -17.38 -1.92
N LYS A 185 -0.83 -17.49 -2.36
CA LYS A 185 -1.51 -18.79 -2.58
C LYS A 185 -0.73 -19.67 -3.56
N LYS A 186 -0.30 -19.12 -4.69
CA LYS A 186 0.48 -19.86 -5.70
C LYS A 186 1.84 -20.35 -5.20
N ILE A 187 2.51 -19.57 -4.31
CA ILE A 187 3.86 -19.92 -3.83
C ILE A 187 3.80 -20.80 -2.58
N LYS A 188 2.85 -20.55 -1.68
CA LYS A 188 2.80 -21.18 -0.35
C LYS A 188 1.68 -22.19 -0.16
N ASN A 189 0.81 -22.34 -1.15
CA ASN A 189 -0.35 -23.24 -1.10
C ASN A 189 -1.17 -23.07 0.21
N THR A 190 -1.48 -21.82 0.58
CA THR A 190 -2.23 -21.47 1.79
C THR A 190 -3.49 -20.70 1.45
N GLU A 191 -4.61 -21.02 2.13
CA GLU A 191 -5.89 -20.31 2.00
C GLU A 191 -6.08 -19.23 3.07
N GLN A 192 -5.19 -19.12 4.05
CA GLN A 192 -5.33 -18.21 5.19
C GLN A 192 -4.75 -16.81 4.93
N ILE A 193 -5.02 -16.25 3.74
CA ILE A 193 -4.59 -14.92 3.34
C ILE A 193 -5.81 -14.13 2.91
N PHE A 194 -5.97 -12.93 3.45
CA PHE A 194 -7.18 -12.14 3.34
C PHE A 194 -6.89 -10.72 2.85
N GLY A 195 -7.88 -10.15 2.17
CA GLY A 195 -7.92 -8.74 1.82
C GLY A 195 -9.21 -8.11 2.32
N LEU A 196 -9.14 -6.90 2.82
CA LEU A 196 -10.29 -6.12 3.24
C LEU A 196 -10.19 -4.71 2.69
N THR A 197 -11.23 -4.27 2.01
CA THR A 197 -11.31 -2.89 1.51
C THR A 197 -12.40 -2.10 2.21
N SER A 198 -12.15 -0.80 2.36
CA SER A 198 -13.14 0.18 2.79
C SER A 198 -13.58 1.06 1.62
N PRO A 199 -14.78 1.63 1.66
CA PRO A 199 -15.17 2.69 0.73
C PRO A 199 -14.17 3.85 0.80
N LEU A 200 -14.02 4.58 -0.31
CA LEU A 200 -13.23 5.81 -0.34
C LEU A 200 -13.99 6.95 0.33
N ILE A 201 -13.29 7.81 1.05
CA ILE A 201 -13.87 9.07 1.51
C ILE A 201 -14.05 9.96 0.30
N THR A 202 -15.26 10.46 0.10
CA THR A 202 -15.62 11.32 -1.01
C THR A 202 -16.10 12.70 -0.51
N THR A 203 -15.97 13.71 -1.35
CA THR A 203 -16.59 15.00 -1.18
C THR A 203 -18.10 14.91 -1.45
N SER A 204 -18.88 15.94 -1.12
CA SER A 204 -20.32 16.00 -1.37
C SER A 204 -20.72 15.79 -2.83
N ASN A 205 -19.83 16.11 -3.77
CA ASN A 205 -20.03 15.89 -5.21
C ASN A 205 -19.51 14.52 -5.71
N GLY A 206 -19.19 13.58 -4.80
CA GLY A 206 -18.78 12.21 -5.12
C GLY A 206 -17.33 12.05 -5.57
N LYS A 207 -16.52 13.11 -5.61
CA LYS A 207 -15.10 12.99 -5.96
C LYS A 207 -14.30 12.42 -4.79
N LYS A 208 -13.31 11.57 -5.09
CA LYS A 208 -12.38 11.02 -4.08
C LYS A 208 -11.71 12.15 -3.29
N MET A 209 -11.82 12.11 -1.96
CA MET A 209 -11.15 13.07 -1.10
C MET A 209 -9.67 12.69 -0.96
N GLY A 210 -8.80 13.57 -1.42
CA GLY A 210 -7.35 13.31 -1.43
C GLY A 210 -6.56 14.59 -1.68
N LYS A 211 -5.41 14.50 -2.33
CA LYS A 211 -4.70 15.64 -2.88
C LYS A 211 -5.46 16.12 -4.12
N THR A 212 -6.28 17.15 -3.97
CA THR A 212 -7.01 17.78 -5.08
C THR A 212 -6.27 19.02 -5.57
N ALA A 213 -6.62 19.51 -6.76
CA ALA A 213 -6.12 20.81 -7.25
C ALA A 213 -6.47 21.95 -6.31
N ASP A 214 -7.61 21.84 -5.61
CA ASP A 214 -8.14 22.84 -4.68
C ASP A 214 -7.55 22.73 -3.25
N GLY A 215 -6.51 21.89 -3.05
CA GLY A 215 -5.86 21.65 -1.77
C GLY A 215 -6.25 20.32 -1.12
N ALA A 216 -5.62 20.03 0.01
CA ALA A 216 -5.87 18.83 0.81
C ALA A 216 -6.03 19.22 2.29
N ILE A 217 -6.96 18.57 2.97
CA ILE A 217 -7.02 18.64 4.43
C ILE A 217 -5.96 17.67 4.98
N TRP A 218 -4.95 18.23 5.63
CA TRP A 218 -3.80 17.48 6.11
C TRP A 218 -3.99 17.05 7.58
N LEU A 219 -3.38 15.93 7.95
CA LEU A 219 -3.38 15.43 9.34
C LEU A 219 -2.24 16.02 10.19
N SER A 220 -1.39 16.81 9.61
CA SER A 220 -0.30 17.54 10.29
C SER A 220 -0.69 18.99 10.52
N LYS A 221 -0.54 19.47 11.77
CA LYS A 221 -0.92 20.81 12.22
C LYS A 221 -0.22 21.93 11.45
N ASP A 222 1.03 21.69 11.06
CA ASP A 222 1.89 22.64 10.31
C ASP A 222 1.47 22.81 8.84
N LYS A 223 0.39 22.14 8.42
CA LYS A 223 -0.15 22.20 7.06
C LYS A 223 -1.65 22.56 7.03
N CYS A 224 -2.18 22.91 8.17
CA CYS A 224 -3.57 23.40 8.31
C CYS A 224 -3.61 24.92 8.23
#